data_f03852bb57bd4c267135a76d1c37be33
#
_entry.id   f03852bb57bd4c267135a76d1c37be33
#
_cell.length_a   1.000
_cell.length_b   1.000
_cell.length_c   1.000
_cell.angle_alpha   90.00
_cell.angle_beta   90.00
_cell.angle_gamma   90.00
#
_symmetry.space_group_name_H-M   'P 1'
#
loop_
_entity.id
_entity.type
_entity.pdbx_description
1 polymer ?
#
loop_
_entity_poly.entity_id
_entity_poly.type
_entity_poly.pdbx_seq_one_letter_code
_entity_poly.pdbx_strand_id
1 'polypeptide(L)'
;MQGNAYNGDCSTLTEVKARMIREDIDVFCLQESGNFFGSISAECWNRIFPEYEFYVARNMQIGTSSRGILVNVYYVAYGKENLRCSMAIIVKSELDTGKAAITYINPNLRPVIGVLLNDNTAVYNIHAPSGNHNFAASVTYCFLQEIQDFKLKYNIDNYVLIGDFNCPPDVMKKNVTYANKTHYADEATQNSGACLDYCIASISPQNMYINKNAAFSDHRQVVMDF
;
A
#
# COMPACT_ATOMS: atom_id res chain seq x y z
N MET A 1 3.27 -0.86 5.53
CA MET A 1 4.05 -1.86 6.31
C MET A 1 4.89 -2.67 5.34
N GLN A 2 6.18 -2.77 5.58
CA GLN A 2 7.02 -3.75 4.89
C GLN A 2 6.85 -5.11 5.55
N GLY A 3 6.50 -6.11 4.77
CA GLY A 3 6.37 -7.48 5.23
C GLY A 3 7.61 -8.28 4.88
N ASN A 4 8.37 -8.74 5.87
CA ASN A 4 9.45 -9.68 5.63
C ASN A 4 8.88 -11.09 5.45
N ALA A 5 8.06 -11.29 4.40
CA ALA A 5 7.47 -12.59 4.06
C ALA A 5 8.49 -13.54 3.38
N TYR A 6 9.79 -13.26 3.53
CA TYR A 6 10.85 -13.99 2.84
C TYR A 6 10.91 -15.50 3.18
N ASN A 7 10.34 -15.92 4.28
CA ASN A 7 10.38 -17.31 4.74
C ASN A 7 9.07 -18.09 4.57
N GLY A 8 8.13 -17.60 3.77
CA GLY A 8 6.83 -18.27 3.64
C GLY A 8 6.02 -18.29 4.93
N ASP A 9 6.33 -17.39 5.84
CA ASP A 9 5.76 -17.36 7.16
C ASP A 9 4.34 -16.78 7.09
N CYS A 10 3.36 -17.54 7.54
CA CYS A 10 1.98 -17.10 7.76
C CYS A 10 1.88 -15.91 8.76
N SER A 11 2.99 -15.47 9.33
CA SER A 11 3.06 -14.43 10.35
C SER A 11 2.55 -13.09 9.87
N THR A 12 2.95 -12.63 8.67
CA THR A 12 2.54 -11.33 8.14
C THR A 12 1.03 -11.28 7.86
N LEU A 13 0.48 -12.31 7.20
CA LEU A 13 -0.95 -12.37 6.95
C LEU A 13 -1.74 -12.53 8.26
N THR A 14 -1.23 -13.29 9.21
CA THR A 14 -1.83 -13.45 10.53
C THR A 14 -1.87 -12.13 11.29
N GLU A 15 -0.79 -11.35 11.25
CA GLU A 15 -0.73 -10.03 11.88
C GLU A 15 -1.66 -9.03 11.20
N VAL A 16 -1.68 -8.97 9.86
CA VAL A 16 -2.63 -8.15 9.10
C VAL A 16 -4.07 -8.48 9.48
N LYS A 17 -4.43 -9.78 9.49
CA LYS A 17 -5.75 -10.26 9.89
C LYS A 17 -6.09 -9.81 11.31
N ALA A 18 -5.16 -9.99 12.25
CA ALA A 18 -5.37 -9.62 13.63
C ALA A 18 -5.61 -8.12 13.82
N ARG A 19 -4.89 -7.27 13.06
CA ARG A 19 -5.03 -5.82 13.13
C ARG A 19 -6.30 -5.31 12.45
N MET A 20 -6.63 -5.79 11.26
CA MET A 20 -7.87 -5.41 10.59
C MET A 20 -9.10 -5.67 11.47
N ILE A 21 -9.08 -6.76 12.26
CA ILE A 21 -10.19 -7.11 13.15
C ILE A 21 -10.15 -6.33 14.47
N ARG A 22 -8.96 -6.18 15.09
CA ARG A 22 -8.85 -5.61 16.45
C ARG A 22 -8.81 -4.08 16.44
N GLU A 23 -8.19 -3.49 15.41
CA GLU A 23 -7.99 -2.05 15.29
C GLU A 23 -8.98 -1.42 14.29
N ASP A 24 -9.92 -2.22 13.75
CA ASP A 24 -10.95 -1.82 12.79
C ASP A 24 -10.41 -1.13 11.54
N ILE A 25 -9.28 -1.63 11.02
CA ILE A 25 -8.61 -1.07 9.84
C ILE A 25 -9.38 -1.43 8.58
N ASP A 26 -9.75 -0.45 7.79
CA ASP A 26 -10.52 -0.59 6.56
C ASP A 26 -9.66 -1.01 5.37
N VAL A 27 -8.47 -0.41 5.23
CA VAL A 27 -7.53 -0.67 4.14
C VAL A 27 -6.13 -0.87 4.68
N PHE A 28 -5.45 -1.91 4.24
CA PHE A 28 -4.08 -2.23 4.64
C PHE A 28 -3.17 -2.29 3.41
N CYS A 29 -2.17 -1.42 3.34
CA CYS A 29 -1.17 -1.38 2.28
C CYS A 29 0.13 -2.03 2.74
N LEU A 30 0.58 -3.05 2.00
CA LEU A 30 1.82 -3.79 2.27
C LEU A 30 2.85 -3.52 1.18
N GLN A 31 4.06 -3.17 1.58
CA GLN A 31 5.26 -3.18 0.77
C GLN A 31 6.11 -4.39 1.15
N GLU A 32 6.95 -4.88 0.24
CA GLU A 32 7.77 -6.08 0.43
C GLU A 32 6.94 -7.29 0.92
N SER A 33 5.74 -7.46 0.35
CA SER A 33 4.80 -8.51 0.78
C SER A 33 5.28 -9.95 0.44
N GLY A 34 6.38 -10.08 -0.28
CA GLY A 34 6.96 -11.37 -0.62
C GLY A 34 6.01 -12.25 -1.44
N ASN A 35 6.13 -13.55 -1.28
CA ASN A 35 5.24 -14.52 -1.93
C ASN A 35 3.90 -14.63 -1.17
N PHE A 36 3.04 -13.65 -1.35
CA PHE A 36 1.70 -13.64 -0.75
C PHE A 36 0.80 -14.75 -1.30
N PHE A 37 1.10 -15.29 -2.49
CA PHE A 37 0.38 -16.40 -3.09
C PHE A 37 0.34 -17.65 -2.20
N GLY A 38 1.45 -17.97 -1.54
CA GLY A 38 1.53 -19.14 -0.66
C GLY A 38 0.65 -19.06 0.59
N SER A 39 0.15 -17.86 0.91
CA SER A 39 -0.71 -17.62 2.08
C SER A 39 -2.20 -17.74 1.77
N ILE A 40 -2.58 -17.82 0.49
CA ILE A 40 -3.95 -17.85 -0.02
C ILE A 40 -4.03 -18.99 -1.03
N SER A 41 -5.09 -19.80 -0.98
CA SER A 41 -5.29 -20.90 -1.93
C SER A 41 -5.24 -20.40 -3.38
N ALA A 42 -4.51 -21.11 -4.24
CA ALA A 42 -4.27 -20.72 -5.63
C ALA A 42 -5.57 -20.53 -6.44
N GLU A 43 -6.61 -21.26 -6.09
CA GLU A 43 -7.94 -21.18 -6.71
C GLU A 43 -8.70 -19.88 -6.40
N CYS A 44 -8.31 -19.17 -5.34
CA CYS A 44 -8.91 -17.89 -4.95
C CYS A 44 -8.41 -16.71 -5.80
N TRP A 45 -7.29 -16.88 -6.52
CA TRP A 45 -6.66 -15.82 -7.27
C TRP A 45 -7.21 -15.69 -8.69
N ASN A 46 -7.61 -14.48 -9.04
CA ASN A 46 -7.96 -14.09 -10.41
C ASN A 46 -6.96 -13.06 -10.92
N ARG A 47 -6.36 -13.31 -12.08
CA ARG A 47 -5.46 -12.36 -12.74
C ARG A 47 -6.31 -11.30 -13.43
N ILE A 48 -6.17 -10.03 -13.01
CA ILE A 48 -7.03 -8.94 -13.50
C ILE A 48 -6.37 -8.08 -14.58
N PHE A 49 -5.03 -8.07 -14.65
CA PHE A 49 -4.28 -7.44 -15.74
C PHE A 49 -3.27 -8.47 -16.28
N PRO A 50 -3.57 -9.11 -17.44
CA PRO A 50 -2.75 -10.20 -17.98
C PRO A 50 -1.31 -9.80 -18.34
N GLU A 51 -1.09 -8.54 -18.74
CA GLU A 51 0.24 -7.98 -19.06
C GLU A 51 1.11 -7.75 -17.83
N TYR A 52 0.49 -7.69 -16.65
CA TYR A 52 1.15 -7.54 -15.36
C TYR A 52 0.79 -8.72 -14.46
N GLU A 53 1.68 -9.12 -13.60
CA GLU A 53 1.38 -10.13 -12.59
C GLU A 53 0.56 -9.51 -11.45
N PHE A 54 -0.63 -9.01 -11.77
CA PHE A 54 -1.56 -8.37 -10.85
C PHE A 54 -2.81 -9.24 -10.69
N TYR A 55 -3.10 -9.59 -9.45
CA TYR A 55 -4.09 -10.59 -9.06
C TYR A 55 -5.03 -10.04 -8.00
N VAL A 56 -6.24 -10.59 -7.94
CA VAL A 56 -7.22 -10.31 -6.89
C VAL A 56 -7.79 -11.60 -6.33
N ALA A 57 -7.85 -11.69 -5.01
CA ALA A 57 -8.66 -12.68 -4.28
C ALA A 57 -9.80 -11.94 -3.57
N ARG A 58 -11.05 -12.34 -3.88
CA ARG A 58 -12.25 -11.63 -3.41
C ARG A 58 -12.96 -12.38 -2.29
N ASN A 59 -13.62 -11.61 -1.42
CA ASN A 59 -14.47 -12.10 -0.35
C ASN A 59 -13.78 -13.15 0.54
N MET A 60 -12.50 -12.95 0.78
CA MET A 60 -11.75 -13.81 1.67
C MET A 60 -12.16 -13.55 3.12
N GLN A 61 -12.54 -14.59 3.81
CA GLN A 61 -12.81 -14.48 5.24
C GLN A 61 -11.51 -14.47 6.04
N ILE A 62 -11.30 -13.42 6.82
CA ILE A 62 -10.23 -13.35 7.82
C ILE A 62 -10.85 -13.34 9.21
N GLY A 63 -10.25 -14.09 10.15
CA GLY A 63 -10.83 -14.33 11.48
C GLY A 63 -11.69 -15.59 11.53
N THR A 64 -12.49 -15.71 12.61
CA THR A 64 -13.41 -16.83 12.80
C THR A 64 -14.77 -16.58 12.15
N SER A 65 -15.57 -17.63 11.97
CA SER A 65 -16.93 -17.51 11.44
C SER A 65 -17.83 -16.54 12.21
N SER A 66 -17.58 -16.36 13.50
CA SER A 66 -18.39 -15.49 14.38
C SER A 66 -17.77 -14.09 14.61
N ARG A 67 -16.51 -13.88 14.29
CA ARG A 67 -15.76 -12.62 14.49
C ARG A 67 -14.83 -12.31 13.31
N GLY A 68 -15.16 -12.79 12.14
CA GLY A 68 -14.40 -12.55 10.93
C GLY A 68 -15.01 -11.42 10.11
N ILE A 69 -14.19 -10.85 9.25
CA ILE A 69 -14.58 -9.88 8.23
C ILE A 69 -14.26 -10.45 6.84
N LEU A 70 -14.97 -9.99 5.83
CA LEU A 70 -14.66 -10.30 4.44
C LEU A 70 -13.75 -9.22 3.89
N VAL A 71 -12.69 -9.63 3.19
CA VAL A 71 -11.74 -8.73 2.54
C VAL A 71 -11.50 -9.11 1.10
N ASN A 72 -11.14 -8.14 0.30
CA ASN A 72 -10.54 -8.32 -1.02
C ASN A 72 -9.05 -8.07 -0.92
N VAL A 73 -8.23 -8.90 -1.57
CA VAL A 73 -6.77 -8.79 -1.59
C VAL A 73 -6.33 -8.55 -3.02
N TYR A 74 -5.69 -7.43 -3.25
CA TYR A 74 -5.05 -7.05 -4.50
C TYR A 74 -3.54 -7.22 -4.35
N TYR A 75 -2.93 -7.98 -5.24
CA TYR A 75 -1.52 -8.34 -5.15
C TYR A 75 -0.82 -8.20 -6.48
N VAL A 76 0.32 -7.53 -6.49
CA VAL A 76 1.24 -7.49 -7.62
C VAL A 76 2.52 -8.21 -7.28
N ALA A 77 2.85 -9.23 -8.08
CA ALA A 77 4.12 -9.92 -7.99
C ALA A 77 5.20 -9.10 -8.70
N TYR A 78 6.28 -8.75 -7.98
CA TYR A 78 7.39 -8.00 -8.54
C TYR A 78 8.74 -8.56 -8.06
N GLY A 79 9.65 -8.77 -9.04
CA GLY A 79 10.96 -9.37 -8.79
C GLY A 79 10.97 -10.87 -9.05
N LYS A 80 11.71 -11.30 -10.11
CA LYS A 80 11.66 -12.66 -10.65
C LYS A 80 12.15 -13.76 -9.70
N GLU A 81 13.11 -13.47 -8.83
CA GLU A 81 13.77 -14.53 -8.07
C GLU A 81 13.20 -14.80 -6.68
N ASN A 82 12.56 -13.82 -6.05
CA ASN A 82 12.09 -13.99 -4.67
C ASN A 82 10.84 -13.21 -4.32
N LEU A 83 10.23 -12.48 -5.26
CA LEU A 83 9.03 -11.67 -5.07
C LEU A 83 9.13 -10.65 -3.90
N ARG A 84 10.33 -10.36 -3.41
CA ARG A 84 10.54 -9.52 -2.22
C ARG A 84 9.88 -8.16 -2.36
N CYS A 85 9.96 -7.54 -3.54
CA CYS A 85 9.42 -6.22 -3.80
C CYS A 85 7.94 -6.22 -4.20
N SER A 86 7.25 -7.35 -4.05
CA SER A 86 5.81 -7.45 -4.28
C SER A 86 5.03 -6.58 -3.31
N MET A 87 3.84 -6.16 -3.73
CA MET A 87 2.99 -5.29 -2.93
C MET A 87 1.56 -5.84 -2.87
N ALA A 88 0.86 -5.51 -1.79
CA ALA A 88 -0.55 -5.87 -1.66
C ALA A 88 -1.37 -4.71 -1.07
N ILE A 89 -2.65 -4.66 -1.46
CA ILE A 89 -3.69 -3.89 -0.77
C ILE A 89 -4.73 -4.89 -0.29
N ILE A 90 -5.07 -4.81 0.98
CA ILE A 90 -6.14 -5.60 1.59
C ILE A 90 -7.21 -4.61 2.04
N VAL A 91 -8.42 -4.77 1.55
CA VAL A 91 -9.54 -3.86 1.81
C VAL A 91 -10.77 -4.63 2.26
N LYS A 92 -11.53 -4.10 3.21
CA LYS A 92 -12.83 -4.68 3.59
C LYS A 92 -13.73 -4.77 2.35
N SER A 93 -14.34 -5.93 2.12
CA SER A 93 -15.12 -6.18 0.89
C SER A 93 -16.31 -5.23 0.74
N GLU A 94 -16.88 -4.79 1.86
CA GLU A 94 -18.01 -3.85 1.89
C GLU A 94 -17.66 -2.43 1.44
N LEU A 95 -16.37 -2.05 1.51
CA LEU A 95 -15.88 -0.74 1.09
C LEU A 95 -15.34 -0.72 -0.34
N ASP A 96 -15.11 -1.88 -0.93
CA ASP A 96 -14.44 -2.02 -2.22
C ASP A 96 -15.43 -2.03 -3.38
N THR A 97 -15.25 -1.12 -4.34
CA THR A 97 -16.04 -1.13 -5.59
C THR A 97 -15.66 -2.26 -6.54
N GLY A 98 -14.56 -2.97 -6.27
CA GLY A 98 -13.97 -3.96 -7.17
C GLY A 98 -13.17 -3.37 -8.32
N LYS A 99 -13.01 -2.04 -8.40
CA LYS A 99 -12.17 -1.38 -9.40
C LYS A 99 -10.75 -1.22 -8.86
N ALA A 100 -9.78 -1.61 -9.68
CA ALA A 100 -8.37 -1.51 -9.35
C ALA A 100 -7.58 -0.87 -10.49
N ALA A 101 -6.44 -0.29 -10.15
CA ALA A 101 -5.50 0.30 -11.09
C ALA A 101 -4.08 -0.21 -10.81
N ILE A 102 -3.28 -0.29 -11.86
CA ILE A 102 -1.85 -0.50 -11.77
C ILE A 102 -1.16 0.49 -12.72
N THR A 103 -0.14 1.18 -12.23
CA THR A 103 0.60 2.18 -13.00
C THR A 103 2.08 1.85 -12.98
N TYR A 104 2.68 1.79 -14.18
CA TYR A 104 4.12 1.67 -14.40
C TYR A 104 4.63 2.91 -15.10
N ILE A 105 5.65 3.56 -14.54
CA ILE A 105 6.38 4.64 -15.22
C ILE A 105 7.49 4.04 -16.09
N ASN A 106 8.11 2.98 -15.59
CA ASN A 106 9.20 2.27 -16.26
C ASN A 106 9.15 0.80 -15.84
N PRO A 107 9.31 -0.18 -16.74
CA PRO A 107 9.24 -1.60 -16.42
C PRO A 107 10.33 -2.08 -15.43
N ASN A 108 11.40 -1.30 -15.25
CA ASN A 108 12.45 -1.58 -14.27
C ASN A 108 12.17 -0.98 -12.88
N LEU A 109 11.06 -0.25 -12.72
CA LEU A 109 10.62 0.33 -11.45
C LEU A 109 9.40 -0.43 -10.94
N ARG A 110 9.26 -0.44 -9.62
CA ARG A 110 8.08 -1.02 -8.97
C ARG A 110 6.83 -0.23 -9.41
N PRO A 111 5.71 -0.89 -9.68
CA PRO A 111 4.46 -0.21 -9.99
C PRO A 111 3.88 0.47 -8.75
N VAL A 112 2.90 1.34 -8.97
CA VAL A 112 1.92 1.72 -7.96
C VAL A 112 0.64 0.96 -8.26
N ILE A 113 0.04 0.37 -7.24
CA ILE A 113 -1.27 -0.29 -7.32
C ILE A 113 -2.31 0.51 -6.56
N GLY A 114 -3.55 0.49 -7.01
CA GLY A 114 -4.63 1.25 -6.38
C GLY A 114 -5.96 0.52 -6.42
N VAL A 115 -6.84 0.87 -5.49
CA VAL A 115 -8.23 0.42 -5.40
C VAL A 115 -9.15 1.64 -5.23
N LEU A 116 -10.37 1.54 -5.76
CA LEU A 116 -11.40 2.56 -5.60
C LEU A 116 -12.40 2.10 -4.54
N LEU A 117 -12.59 2.92 -3.51
CA LEU A 117 -13.57 2.70 -2.47
C LEU A 117 -14.96 3.23 -2.89
N ASN A 118 -16.00 2.77 -2.18
CA ASN A 118 -17.39 3.12 -2.49
C ASN A 118 -17.77 4.57 -2.15
N ASP A 119 -16.96 5.27 -1.35
CA ASP A 119 -17.05 6.71 -1.10
C ASP A 119 -16.34 7.57 -2.16
N ASN A 120 -15.93 6.94 -3.28
CA ASN A 120 -15.21 7.55 -4.39
C ASN A 120 -13.78 8.04 -4.02
N THR A 121 -13.17 7.46 -2.98
CA THR A 121 -11.77 7.67 -2.62
C THR A 121 -10.90 6.57 -3.25
N ALA A 122 -9.84 6.94 -3.97
CA ALA A 122 -8.86 5.99 -4.48
C ALA A 122 -7.67 5.88 -3.51
N VAL A 123 -7.38 4.67 -3.07
CA VAL A 123 -6.22 4.37 -2.22
C VAL A 123 -5.15 3.69 -3.06
N TYR A 124 -3.96 4.28 -3.08
CA TYR A 124 -2.80 3.78 -3.82
C TYR A 124 -1.68 3.36 -2.87
N ASN A 125 -1.03 2.26 -3.19
CA ASN A 125 0.13 1.73 -2.47
C ASN A 125 1.40 1.96 -3.29
N ILE A 126 2.42 2.58 -2.68
CA ILE A 126 3.72 2.86 -3.28
C ILE A 126 4.86 2.19 -2.49
N HIS A 127 5.87 1.74 -3.23
CA HIS A 127 7.18 1.40 -2.70
C HIS A 127 8.23 2.02 -3.63
N ALA A 128 8.62 3.25 -3.37
CA ALA A 128 9.54 4.02 -4.20
C ALA A 128 10.95 3.41 -4.23
N PRO A 129 11.78 3.72 -5.24
CA PRO A 129 13.15 3.23 -5.32
C PRO A 129 13.99 3.67 -4.12
N SER A 130 14.79 2.76 -3.56
CA SER A 130 15.73 3.06 -2.48
C SER A 130 17.07 3.60 -3.00
N GLY A 131 17.90 4.12 -2.09
CA GLY A 131 19.29 4.50 -2.34
C GLY A 131 19.53 5.94 -2.78
N ASN A 132 18.53 6.64 -3.34
CA ASN A 132 18.63 8.06 -3.70
C ASN A 132 17.30 8.77 -3.49
N HIS A 133 17.24 9.64 -2.47
CA HIS A 133 16.01 10.35 -2.12
C HIS A 133 15.47 11.26 -3.21
N ASN A 134 16.34 11.95 -3.96
CA ASN A 134 15.89 12.80 -5.06
C ASN A 134 15.31 11.99 -6.24
N PHE A 135 15.89 10.83 -6.51
CA PHE A 135 15.33 9.92 -7.51
C PHE A 135 14.00 9.34 -7.06
N ALA A 136 13.89 8.90 -5.81
CA ALA A 136 12.64 8.45 -5.21
C ALA A 136 11.54 9.53 -5.29
N ALA A 137 11.88 10.78 -4.96
CA ALA A 137 10.95 11.90 -5.07
C ALA A 137 10.52 12.18 -6.52
N SER A 138 11.46 12.10 -7.48
CA SER A 138 11.13 12.29 -8.91
C SER A 138 10.20 11.18 -9.44
N VAL A 139 10.44 9.93 -9.07
CA VAL A 139 9.58 8.79 -9.43
C VAL A 139 8.19 8.97 -8.79
N THR A 140 8.13 9.35 -7.53
CA THR A 140 6.86 9.64 -6.84
C THR A 140 6.09 10.76 -7.54
N TYR A 141 6.77 11.82 -7.98
CA TYR A 141 6.13 12.91 -8.72
C TYR A 141 5.46 12.41 -10.02
N CYS A 142 6.15 11.57 -10.80
CA CYS A 142 5.55 10.99 -11.99
C CYS A 142 4.30 10.16 -11.68
N PHE A 143 4.32 9.35 -10.62
CA PHE A 143 3.13 8.61 -10.19
C PHE A 143 1.99 9.53 -9.77
N LEU A 144 2.28 10.62 -9.06
CA LEU A 144 1.26 11.60 -8.67
C LEU A 144 0.63 12.29 -9.88
N GLN A 145 1.37 12.55 -10.96
CA GLN A 145 0.81 13.06 -12.21
C GLN A 145 -0.19 12.06 -12.80
N GLU A 146 0.17 10.79 -12.93
CA GLU A 146 -0.74 9.74 -13.39
C GLU A 146 -1.99 9.62 -12.51
N ILE A 147 -1.84 9.69 -11.18
CA ILE A 147 -2.95 9.68 -10.24
C ILE A 147 -3.89 10.87 -10.46
N GLN A 148 -3.35 12.08 -10.72
CA GLN A 148 -4.18 13.24 -11.05
C GLN A 148 -4.93 13.05 -12.36
N ASP A 149 -4.30 12.50 -13.38
CA ASP A 149 -4.95 12.21 -14.66
C ASP A 149 -6.05 11.16 -14.51
N PHE A 150 -5.81 10.10 -13.74
CA PHE A 150 -6.86 9.12 -13.38
C PHE A 150 -8.00 9.76 -12.59
N LYS A 151 -7.68 10.62 -11.61
CA LYS A 151 -8.68 11.35 -10.84
C LYS A 151 -9.63 12.14 -11.74
N LEU A 152 -9.10 12.88 -12.68
CA LEU A 152 -9.88 13.66 -13.64
C LEU A 152 -10.67 12.77 -14.61
N LYS A 153 -10.01 11.77 -15.21
CA LYS A 153 -10.60 10.88 -16.20
C LYS A 153 -11.79 10.07 -15.66
N TYR A 154 -11.70 9.61 -14.41
CA TYR A 154 -12.70 8.73 -13.80
C TYR A 154 -13.57 9.43 -12.76
N ASN A 155 -13.47 10.77 -12.66
CA ASN A 155 -14.22 11.60 -11.72
C ASN A 155 -14.12 11.07 -10.27
N ILE A 156 -12.89 10.81 -9.83
CA ILE A 156 -12.59 10.36 -8.47
C ILE A 156 -12.54 11.61 -7.57
N ASP A 157 -13.21 11.57 -6.41
CA ASP A 157 -13.27 12.72 -5.52
C ASP A 157 -11.98 12.92 -4.75
N ASN A 158 -11.45 11.85 -4.18
CA ASN A 158 -10.27 11.89 -3.35
C ASN A 158 -9.25 10.81 -3.71
N TYR A 159 -7.98 11.08 -3.39
CA TYR A 159 -6.94 10.06 -3.46
C TYR A 159 -6.05 10.09 -2.21
N VAL A 160 -5.52 8.93 -1.86
CA VAL A 160 -4.52 8.71 -0.83
C VAL A 160 -3.42 7.82 -1.43
N LEU A 161 -2.21 8.36 -1.59
CA LEU A 161 -1.02 7.59 -1.94
C LEU A 161 -0.23 7.34 -0.65
N ILE A 162 -0.13 6.09 -0.24
CA ILE A 162 0.47 5.68 1.04
C ILE A 162 1.52 4.60 0.81
N GLY A 163 2.58 4.58 1.61
CA GLY A 163 3.60 3.52 1.58
C GLY A 163 4.99 3.99 1.96
N ASP A 164 5.98 3.22 1.53
CA ASP A 164 7.40 3.55 1.68
C ASP A 164 7.87 4.41 0.50
N PHE A 165 8.09 5.68 0.78
CA PHE A 165 8.56 6.63 -0.24
C PHE A 165 10.09 6.60 -0.41
N ASN A 166 10.84 5.90 0.45
CA ASN A 166 12.31 5.91 0.44
C ASN A 166 12.93 7.31 0.35
N CYS A 167 12.18 8.32 0.81
CA CYS A 167 12.51 9.73 0.74
C CYS A 167 11.90 10.45 1.94
N PRO A 168 12.68 11.18 2.74
CA PRO A 168 12.14 11.97 3.85
C PRO A 168 11.16 13.06 3.37
N PRO A 169 10.13 13.41 4.18
CA PRO A 169 9.09 14.36 3.78
C PRO A 169 9.62 15.75 3.40
N ASP A 170 10.71 16.22 4.01
CA ASP A 170 11.31 17.51 3.71
C ASP A 170 11.97 17.54 2.32
N VAL A 171 12.58 16.42 1.90
CA VAL A 171 13.12 16.26 0.55
C VAL A 171 11.99 16.12 -0.46
N MET A 172 10.94 15.35 -0.11
CA MET A 172 9.75 15.21 -0.95
C MET A 172 9.10 16.58 -1.20
N LYS A 173 8.87 17.39 -0.17
CA LYS A 173 8.27 18.72 -0.26
C LYS A 173 9.06 19.71 -1.12
N LYS A 174 10.37 19.55 -1.23
CA LYS A 174 11.23 20.39 -2.10
C LYS A 174 11.13 20.01 -3.59
N ASN A 175 10.88 18.75 -3.88
CA ASN A 175 10.96 18.19 -5.23
C ASN A 175 9.60 17.95 -5.89
N VAL A 176 8.51 17.99 -5.12
CA VAL A 176 7.18 17.61 -5.60
C VAL A 176 6.21 18.78 -5.42
N THR A 177 5.60 19.22 -6.50
CA THR A 177 4.65 20.36 -6.53
C THR A 177 3.42 20.15 -5.64
N TYR A 178 3.02 18.89 -5.41
CA TYR A 178 1.91 18.50 -4.55
C TYR A 178 2.29 18.26 -3.09
N ALA A 179 3.49 18.66 -2.70
CA ALA A 179 4.06 18.36 -1.39
C ALA A 179 3.34 19.01 -0.19
N ASN A 180 2.51 20.02 -0.44
CA ASN A 180 1.62 20.59 0.57
C ASN A 180 0.53 19.62 1.05
N LYS A 181 0.39 18.48 0.39
CA LYS A 181 -0.52 17.37 0.72
C LYS A 181 0.20 16.18 1.34
N THR A 182 1.46 16.35 1.77
CA THR A 182 2.25 15.31 2.45
C THR A 182 1.92 15.35 3.94
N HIS A 183 1.42 14.23 4.45
CA HIS A 183 1.06 14.03 5.84
C HIS A 183 1.95 12.93 6.43
N TYR A 184 2.61 13.20 7.54
CA TYR A 184 3.54 12.30 8.22
C TYR A 184 3.48 12.51 9.72
N ALA A 185 3.81 11.47 10.48
CA ALA A 185 3.99 11.59 11.92
C ALA A 185 5.37 12.18 12.23
N ASP A 186 5.47 12.96 13.28
CA ASP A 186 6.73 13.59 13.75
C ASP A 186 7.68 12.57 14.41
N GLU A 187 7.62 11.32 14.01
CA GLU A 187 8.44 10.22 14.52
C GLU A 187 9.07 9.43 13.37
N ALA A 188 10.20 8.79 13.66
CA ALA A 188 10.85 7.89 12.70
C ALA A 188 9.99 6.66 12.41
N THR A 189 9.80 6.35 11.14
CA THR A 189 9.12 5.14 10.68
C THR A 189 10.06 3.98 10.41
N GLN A 190 11.37 4.24 10.34
CA GLN A 190 12.42 3.25 10.17
C GLN A 190 13.35 3.20 11.38
N ASN A 191 13.93 2.03 11.69
CA ASN A 191 14.86 1.83 12.79
C ASN A 191 16.15 2.67 12.68
N SER A 192 16.51 3.10 11.48
CA SER A 192 17.63 4.04 11.24
C SER A 192 17.38 5.46 11.73
N GLY A 193 16.15 5.77 12.15
CA GLY A 193 15.73 7.12 12.56
C GLY A 193 15.12 7.95 11.44
N ALA A 194 14.97 7.40 10.23
CA ALA A 194 14.33 8.10 9.11
C ALA A 194 12.80 7.98 9.14
N CYS A 195 12.10 9.02 8.68
CA CYS A 195 10.67 8.97 8.36
C CYS A 195 10.54 8.74 6.85
N LEU A 196 10.21 7.51 6.43
CA LEU A 196 10.11 7.12 5.03
C LEU A 196 8.70 6.66 4.64
N ASP A 197 7.89 6.27 5.64
CA ASP A 197 6.53 5.79 5.47
C ASP A 197 5.54 6.89 5.87
N TYR A 198 4.73 7.32 4.93
CA TYR A 198 3.76 8.41 5.13
C TYR A 198 2.69 8.39 4.03
N CYS A 199 1.90 9.45 3.87
CA CYS A 199 1.01 9.59 2.73
C CYS A 199 1.11 10.95 2.04
N ILE A 200 0.70 10.97 0.77
CA ILE A 200 0.38 12.17 0.00
C ILE A 200 -1.09 12.02 -0.41
N ALA A 201 -1.95 12.92 0.05
CA ALA A 201 -3.40 12.77 -0.11
C ALA A 201 -4.08 14.08 -0.49
N SER A 202 -5.20 13.99 -1.22
CA SER A 202 -6.04 15.15 -1.54
C SER A 202 -6.87 15.64 -0.35
N ILE A 203 -7.03 14.78 0.66
CA ILE A 203 -7.71 15.07 1.93
C ILE A 203 -6.70 14.94 3.08
N SER A 204 -6.95 15.65 4.16
CA SER A 204 -6.10 15.56 5.35
C SER A 204 -6.60 14.45 6.27
N PRO A 205 -5.72 13.59 6.80
CA PRO A 205 -6.12 12.65 7.83
C PRO A 205 -6.55 13.42 9.09
N GLN A 206 -7.56 12.90 9.76
CA GLN A 206 -8.04 13.41 11.05
C GLN A 206 -7.08 13.04 12.18
N ASN A 207 -6.47 11.87 12.05
CA ASN A 207 -5.50 11.34 12.99
C ASN A 207 -4.40 10.57 12.25
N MET A 208 -3.18 10.57 12.82
CA MET A 208 -2.05 9.80 12.32
C MET A 208 -1.15 9.39 13.48
N TYR A 209 -0.79 8.11 13.53
CA TYR A 209 0.13 7.61 14.55
C TYR A 209 0.98 6.45 14.03
N ILE A 210 2.11 6.23 14.71
CA ILE A 210 3.03 5.12 14.43
C ILE A 210 2.78 4.00 15.43
N ASN A 211 2.48 2.82 14.91
CA ASN A 211 2.39 1.62 15.72
C ASN A 211 3.79 1.02 15.91
N LYS A 212 4.33 1.17 17.14
CA LYS A 212 5.68 0.73 17.51
C LYS A 212 5.80 -0.78 17.73
N ASN A 213 4.68 -1.49 17.81
CA ASN A 213 4.65 -2.92 18.11
C ASN A 213 4.72 -3.83 16.87
N ALA A 214 4.99 -3.28 15.68
CA ALA A 214 5.18 -4.08 14.47
C ALA A 214 6.56 -4.74 14.50
N ALA A 215 6.63 -5.96 15.02
CA ALA A 215 7.88 -6.66 15.34
C ALA A 215 8.58 -7.34 14.13
N PHE A 216 8.11 -7.18 12.89
CA PHE A 216 8.52 -8.02 11.75
C PHE A 216 9.31 -7.29 10.67
N SER A 217 9.57 -6.00 10.84
CA SER A 217 10.26 -5.17 9.85
C SER A 217 11.15 -4.14 10.55
N ASP A 218 12.16 -3.64 9.87
CA ASP A 218 12.89 -2.43 10.23
C ASP A 218 12.06 -1.16 10.00
N HIS A 219 10.90 -1.28 9.34
CA HIS A 219 9.89 -0.23 9.21
C HIS A 219 8.72 -0.42 10.18
N ARG A 220 8.19 0.68 10.66
CA ARG A 220 7.04 0.73 11.56
C ARG A 220 5.76 0.96 10.76
N GLN A 221 4.67 0.45 11.27
CA GLN A 221 3.36 0.69 10.67
C GLN A 221 2.89 2.11 10.95
N VAL A 222 2.47 2.81 9.90
CA VAL A 222 1.77 4.10 9.99
C VAL A 222 0.28 3.86 9.83
N VAL A 223 -0.53 4.39 10.75
CA VAL A 223 -1.99 4.33 10.73
C VAL A 223 -2.54 5.73 10.55
N MET A 224 -3.56 5.86 9.70
CA MET A 224 -4.19 7.15 9.36
C MET A 224 -5.71 6.97 9.32
N ASP A 225 -6.43 7.93 9.89
CA ASP A 225 -7.88 8.04 9.82
C ASP A 225 -8.25 9.20 8.89
N PHE A 226 -9.14 8.97 7.93
CA PHE A 226 -9.62 9.95 6.96
C PHE A 226 -11.11 10.24 7.09
#